data_b36c97f3d201a452e8ec4b365689700b
#
_entry.id   b36c97f3d201a452e8ec4b365689700b
#
_cell.length_a   1.000
_cell.length_b   1.000
_cell.length_c   1.000
_cell.angle_alpha   90.00
_cell.angle_beta   90.00
_cell.angle_gamma   90.00
#
_symmetry.space_group_name_H-M   'P 1'
#
loop_
_entity.id
_entity.type
_entity.pdbx_description
1 polymer ?
#
loop_
_entity_poly.entity_id
_entity_poly.type
_entity_poly.pdbx_seq_one_letter_code
_entity_poly.pdbx_strand_id
1 'polypeptide(L)'
;MTNLEKSIEFYTSLTPLVVVAHNEDENGHGVWLSNDKQVETPLVLVLAEFIPEVAARFSIEPGKPHPTLSPFAHIGIELPNKEDVDAIAERAREMGVLEWEPVMMAAHIGYICSAKDPDGNIIEFSWNQKVFSKIQELWGSGD
;
A
#
# COMPACT_ATOMS: atom_id res chain seq x y z
N MET A 1 4.00 -12.02 4.53
CA MET A 1 3.51 -12.09 3.12
C MET A 1 3.51 -13.54 2.68
N THR A 2 2.56 -13.95 1.86
CA THR A 2 2.54 -15.31 1.24
C THR A 2 3.49 -15.44 0.06
N ASN A 3 3.82 -14.31 -0.59
CA ASN A 3 4.78 -14.26 -1.70
C ASN A 3 5.36 -12.86 -1.78
N LEU A 4 6.60 -12.71 -1.35
CA LEU A 4 7.28 -11.42 -1.27
C LEU A 4 7.44 -10.74 -2.64
N GLU A 5 7.81 -11.49 -3.67
CA GLU A 5 8.03 -10.98 -5.04
C GLU A 5 6.75 -10.32 -5.60
N LYS A 6 5.60 -11.00 -5.48
CA LYS A 6 4.31 -10.46 -5.92
C LYS A 6 3.91 -9.22 -5.14
N SER A 7 4.23 -9.18 -3.84
CA SER A 7 3.93 -8.01 -3.01
C SER A 7 4.82 -6.82 -3.39
N ILE A 8 6.11 -7.05 -3.67
CA ILE A 8 7.00 -6.01 -4.19
C ILE A 8 6.46 -5.47 -5.51
N GLU A 9 6.12 -6.34 -6.46
CA GLU A 9 5.57 -5.94 -7.75
C GLU A 9 4.29 -5.09 -7.58
N PHE A 10 3.36 -5.53 -6.73
CA PHE A 10 2.13 -4.81 -6.43
C PHE A 10 2.41 -3.39 -5.91
N TYR A 11 3.16 -3.28 -4.82
CA TYR A 11 3.38 -1.99 -4.18
C TYR A 11 4.21 -1.03 -5.02
N THR A 12 5.25 -1.51 -5.71
CA THR A 12 6.08 -0.65 -6.57
C THR A 12 5.41 -0.27 -7.90
N SER A 13 4.42 -1.04 -8.36
CA SER A 13 3.69 -0.75 -9.59
C SER A 13 2.52 0.22 -9.39
N LEU A 14 1.86 0.18 -8.22
CA LEU A 14 0.63 0.94 -7.97
C LEU A 14 0.82 2.12 -7.02
N THR A 15 1.92 2.18 -6.27
CA THR A 15 2.17 3.24 -5.29
C THR A 15 3.47 3.99 -5.60
N PRO A 16 3.70 5.17 -5.02
CA PRO A 16 4.97 5.87 -5.13
C PRO A 16 6.10 5.25 -4.28
N LEU A 17 5.86 4.09 -3.65
CA LEU A 17 6.87 3.44 -2.82
C LEU A 17 7.92 2.75 -3.68
N VAL A 18 9.17 2.86 -3.24
CA VAL A 18 10.32 2.20 -3.85
C VAL A 18 11.02 1.30 -2.83
N VAL A 19 11.69 0.25 -3.30
CA VAL A 19 12.49 -0.62 -2.44
C VAL A 19 13.73 0.15 -1.99
N VAL A 20 13.91 0.29 -0.68
CA VAL A 20 15.08 0.96 -0.09
C VAL A 20 16.07 -0.01 0.56
N ALA A 21 15.62 -1.22 0.91
CA ALA A 21 16.50 -2.28 1.42
C ALA A 21 15.93 -3.67 1.16
N HIS A 22 16.82 -4.62 0.92
CA HIS A 22 16.54 -6.06 0.98
C HIS A 22 17.21 -6.62 2.23
N ASN A 23 16.48 -7.44 2.97
CA ASN A 23 16.94 -8.05 4.21
C ASN A 23 16.71 -9.56 4.14
N GLU A 24 17.73 -10.32 4.51
CA GLU A 24 17.65 -11.77 4.59
C GLU A 24 18.45 -12.24 5.81
N ASP A 25 17.84 -13.09 6.62
CA ASP A 25 18.47 -13.72 7.78
C ASP A 25 17.91 -15.14 8.01
N GLU A 26 18.24 -15.74 9.12
CA GLU A 26 17.79 -17.09 9.50
C GLU A 26 16.27 -17.19 9.74
N ASN A 27 15.55 -16.05 9.85
CA ASN A 27 14.12 -15.99 10.12
C ASN A 27 13.29 -15.85 8.85
N GLY A 28 13.91 -15.46 7.73
CA GLY A 28 13.26 -15.26 6.46
C GLY A 28 13.88 -14.13 5.66
N HIS A 29 13.13 -13.60 4.72
CA HIS A 29 13.56 -12.49 3.89
C HIS A 29 12.46 -11.43 3.78
N GLY A 30 12.86 -10.21 3.49
CA GLY A 30 11.94 -9.09 3.40
C GLY A 30 12.53 -7.88 2.71
N VAL A 31 11.68 -6.89 2.49
CA VAL A 31 12.09 -5.59 1.95
C VAL A 31 11.50 -4.46 2.76
N TRP A 32 12.19 -3.33 2.74
CA TRP A 32 11.66 -2.06 3.16
C TRP A 32 11.28 -1.24 1.94
N LEU A 33 10.04 -0.75 1.93
CA LEU A 33 9.55 0.18 0.93
C LEU A 33 9.35 1.55 1.59
N SER A 34 9.72 2.60 0.89
CA SER A 34 9.54 3.97 1.37
C SER A 34 9.33 4.94 0.21
N ASN A 35 8.91 6.15 0.52
CA ASN A 35 8.86 7.25 -0.44
C ASN A 35 10.24 7.93 -0.50
N ASP A 36 10.80 8.07 -1.68
CA ASP A 36 12.13 8.66 -1.94
C ASP A 36 12.28 10.13 -1.49
N LYS A 37 11.16 10.82 -1.24
CA LYS A 37 11.14 12.24 -0.90
C LYS A 37 11.05 12.54 0.60
N GLN A 38 10.99 11.53 1.47
CA GLN A 38 10.85 11.71 2.91
C GLN A 38 12.14 11.30 3.64
N VAL A 39 13.07 12.22 3.77
CA VAL A 39 14.39 11.95 4.35
C VAL A 39 14.42 12.05 5.88
N GLU A 40 13.64 12.96 6.49
CA GLU A 40 13.72 13.24 7.93
C GLU A 40 12.87 12.28 8.78
N THR A 41 11.65 11.96 8.33
CA THR A 41 10.73 11.04 9.00
C THR A 41 10.12 10.08 7.99
N PRO A 42 10.90 9.12 7.46
CA PRO A 42 10.43 8.24 6.41
C PRO A 42 9.31 7.33 6.89
N LEU A 43 8.24 7.23 6.11
CA LEU A 43 7.31 6.11 6.23
C LEU A 43 8.01 4.85 5.72
N VAL A 44 7.98 3.78 6.47
CA VAL A 44 8.49 2.49 6.03
C VAL A 44 7.37 1.46 6.03
N LEU A 45 7.09 0.88 4.85
CA LEU A 45 6.27 -0.32 4.74
C LEU A 45 7.21 -1.53 4.70
N VAL A 46 7.10 -2.39 5.72
CA VAL A 46 7.90 -3.61 5.80
C VAL A 46 7.09 -4.77 5.22
N LEU A 47 7.63 -5.39 4.18
CA LEU A 47 7.12 -6.65 3.63
C LEU A 47 8.07 -7.77 4.04
N ALA A 48 7.55 -8.81 4.71
CA ALA A 48 8.37 -9.93 5.18
C ALA A 48 7.69 -11.28 4.86
N GLU A 49 8.50 -12.21 4.39
CA GLU A 49 8.14 -13.62 4.22
C GLU A 49 9.00 -14.44 5.18
N PHE A 50 8.38 -15.02 6.20
CA PHE A 50 9.05 -15.76 7.25
C PHE A 50 9.17 -17.24 6.91
N ILE A 51 10.22 -17.89 7.41
CA ILE A 51 10.26 -19.35 7.43
C ILE A 51 9.12 -19.91 8.30
N PRO A 52 8.63 -21.15 8.07
CA PRO A 52 7.46 -21.69 8.76
C PRO A 52 7.53 -21.64 10.28
N GLU A 53 8.70 -21.87 10.86
CA GLU A 53 8.92 -21.89 12.32
C GLU A 53 8.74 -20.50 12.96
N VAL A 54 9.14 -19.45 12.25
CA VAL A 54 8.97 -18.07 12.69
C VAL A 54 7.54 -17.60 12.42
N ALA A 55 6.98 -17.94 11.25
CA ALA A 55 5.59 -17.64 10.89
C ALA A 55 4.60 -18.18 11.94
N ALA A 56 4.83 -19.37 12.46
CA ALA A 56 4.00 -19.97 13.50
C ALA A 56 3.93 -19.16 14.80
N ARG A 57 5.00 -18.41 15.14
CA ARG A 57 5.01 -17.50 16.33
C ARG A 57 4.03 -16.33 16.19
N PHE A 58 3.68 -15.98 14.96
CA PHE A 58 2.70 -14.94 14.64
C PHE A 58 1.33 -15.52 14.27
N SER A 59 1.08 -16.81 14.56
CA SER A 59 -0.14 -17.53 14.18
C SER A 59 -0.39 -17.57 12.67
N ILE A 60 0.67 -17.54 11.88
CA ILE A 60 0.64 -17.69 10.43
C ILE A 60 0.82 -19.15 10.11
N GLU A 61 -0.22 -19.79 9.55
CA GLU A 61 -0.20 -21.21 9.20
C GLU A 61 0.16 -21.38 7.72
N PRO A 62 1.14 -22.24 7.37
CA PRO A 62 1.48 -22.51 5.97
C PRO A 62 0.26 -22.95 5.15
N GLY A 63 0.10 -22.36 3.97
CA GLY A 63 -0.99 -22.70 3.04
C GLY A 63 -2.37 -22.15 3.41
N LYS A 64 -2.49 -21.43 4.52
CA LYS A 64 -3.71 -20.70 4.85
C LYS A 64 -3.58 -19.20 4.52
N PRO A 65 -4.68 -18.53 4.19
CA PRO A 65 -4.67 -17.08 4.03
C PRO A 65 -4.17 -16.41 5.30
N HIS A 66 -3.33 -15.39 5.15
CA HIS A 66 -2.92 -14.55 6.28
C HIS A 66 -4.13 -13.75 6.82
N PRO A 67 -4.14 -13.41 8.09
CA PRO A 67 -5.10 -12.43 8.60
C PRO A 67 -4.95 -11.12 7.82
N THR A 68 -6.04 -10.66 7.24
CA THR A 68 -6.09 -9.36 6.57
C THR A 68 -6.44 -8.26 7.57
N LEU A 69 -6.19 -7.02 7.21
CA LEU A 69 -6.77 -5.89 7.90
C LEU A 69 -8.30 -6.04 7.94
N SER A 70 -8.94 -5.51 8.99
CA SER A 70 -10.40 -5.55 9.06
C SER A 70 -11.01 -4.88 7.83
N PRO A 71 -12.27 -5.21 7.43
CA PRO A 71 -12.84 -4.71 6.18
C PRO A 71 -12.80 -3.19 5.99
N PHE A 72 -12.72 -2.43 7.08
CA PHE A 72 -12.58 -0.97 7.05
C PHE A 72 -11.14 -0.46 7.20
N ALA A 73 -10.21 -1.29 7.66
CA ALA A 73 -8.82 -0.89 7.80
C ALA A 73 -8.13 -1.02 6.43
N HIS A 74 -7.64 0.09 5.91
CA HIS A 74 -6.95 0.16 4.63
C HIS A 74 -5.81 1.18 4.70
N ILE A 75 -4.90 1.12 3.74
CA ILE A 75 -3.91 2.16 3.50
C ILE A 75 -4.49 3.07 2.42
N GLY A 76 -4.54 4.37 2.69
CA GLY A 76 -4.99 5.39 1.74
C GLY A 76 -3.83 6.19 1.17
N ILE A 77 -3.88 6.44 -0.14
CA ILE A 77 -2.91 7.28 -0.86
C ILE A 77 -3.68 8.31 -1.66
N GLU A 78 -3.52 9.60 -1.32
CA GLU A 78 -4.09 10.69 -2.11
C GLU A 78 -3.16 11.03 -3.27
N LEU A 79 -3.73 11.10 -4.47
CA LEU A 79 -3.04 11.39 -5.72
C LEU A 79 -3.26 12.85 -6.14
N PRO A 80 -2.31 13.45 -6.87
CA PRO A 80 -2.38 14.85 -7.27
C PRO A 80 -3.55 15.19 -8.19
N ASN A 81 -3.92 14.26 -9.10
CA ASN A 81 -4.93 14.49 -10.12
C ASN A 81 -5.96 13.36 -10.16
N LYS A 82 -7.17 13.68 -10.63
CA LYS A 82 -8.23 12.67 -10.83
C LYS A 82 -7.81 11.60 -11.83
N GLU A 83 -7.14 11.99 -12.87
CA GLU A 83 -6.65 11.13 -13.96
C GLU A 83 -5.61 10.11 -13.45
N ASP A 84 -4.89 10.44 -12.37
CA ASP A 84 -3.95 9.51 -11.75
C ASP A 84 -4.69 8.34 -11.08
N VAL A 85 -5.88 8.59 -10.51
CA VAL A 85 -6.75 7.52 -9.97
C VAL A 85 -7.23 6.60 -11.09
N ASP A 86 -7.64 7.17 -12.23
CA ASP A 86 -8.08 6.40 -13.40
C ASP A 86 -6.92 5.54 -13.95
N ALA A 87 -5.71 6.11 -14.02
CA ALA A 87 -4.52 5.39 -14.48
C ALA A 87 -4.10 4.24 -13.55
N ILE A 88 -4.21 4.43 -12.24
CA ILE A 88 -3.98 3.37 -11.25
C ILE A 88 -5.03 2.26 -11.40
N ALA A 89 -6.31 2.64 -11.55
CA ALA A 89 -7.39 1.67 -11.72
C ALA A 89 -7.20 0.82 -12.99
N GLU A 90 -6.78 1.43 -14.11
CA GLU A 90 -6.48 0.71 -15.34
C GLU A 90 -5.35 -0.31 -15.13
N ARG A 91 -4.24 0.12 -14.53
CA ARG A 91 -3.12 -0.77 -14.22
C ARG A 91 -3.52 -1.88 -13.26
N ALA A 92 -4.27 -1.57 -12.20
CA ALA A 92 -4.75 -2.57 -11.25
C ALA A 92 -5.69 -3.58 -11.91
N ARG A 93 -6.48 -3.15 -12.90
CA ARG A 93 -7.35 -4.02 -13.70
C ARG A 93 -6.52 -4.95 -14.58
N GLU A 94 -5.50 -4.44 -15.26
CA GLU A 94 -4.56 -5.24 -16.06
C GLU A 94 -3.84 -6.29 -15.21
N MET A 95 -3.48 -5.94 -13.98
CA MET A 95 -2.88 -6.86 -13.00
C MET A 95 -3.87 -7.84 -12.36
N GLY A 96 -5.18 -7.64 -12.55
CA GLY A 96 -6.23 -8.46 -11.93
C GLY A 96 -6.40 -8.25 -10.43
N VAL A 97 -6.02 -7.08 -9.92
CA VAL A 97 -6.05 -6.74 -8.48
C VAL A 97 -7.00 -5.60 -8.12
N LEU A 98 -7.68 -5.02 -9.12
CA LEU A 98 -8.68 -3.97 -8.88
C LEU A 98 -9.84 -4.53 -8.07
N GLU A 99 -10.17 -3.86 -6.95
CA GLU A 99 -11.30 -4.24 -6.07
C GLU A 99 -12.52 -3.33 -6.30
N TRP A 100 -12.29 -2.02 -6.34
CA TRP A 100 -13.34 -1.04 -6.63
C TRP A 100 -12.96 -0.18 -7.82
N GLU A 101 -13.90 -0.09 -8.76
CA GLU A 101 -13.81 0.82 -9.90
C GLU A 101 -13.81 2.29 -9.43
N PRO A 102 -13.18 3.18 -10.19
CA PRO A 102 -13.19 4.61 -9.87
C PRO A 102 -14.60 5.16 -9.70
N VAL A 103 -14.85 5.81 -8.58
CA VAL A 103 -16.16 6.38 -8.23
C VAL A 103 -16.01 7.68 -7.47
N MET A 104 -16.88 8.67 -7.79
CA MET A 104 -16.98 9.88 -7.00
C MET A 104 -17.89 9.63 -5.79
N MET A 105 -17.35 9.85 -4.61
CA MET A 105 -18.03 9.70 -3.33
C MET A 105 -18.37 11.09 -2.73
N ALA A 106 -18.85 11.10 -1.48
CA ALA A 106 -19.11 12.34 -0.75
C ALA A 106 -17.85 13.22 -0.64
N ALA A 107 -18.03 14.54 -0.47
CA ALA A 107 -16.98 15.53 -0.59
C ALA A 107 -15.73 15.31 0.29
N HIS A 108 -15.88 14.62 1.43
CA HIS A 108 -14.76 14.29 2.32
C HIS A 108 -14.06 12.95 2.00
N ILE A 109 -14.57 12.23 1.01
CA ILE A 109 -13.98 10.97 0.52
C ILE A 109 -13.31 11.20 -0.84
N GLY A 110 -13.94 12.02 -1.70
CA GLY A 110 -13.41 12.37 -3.01
C GLY A 110 -13.67 11.32 -4.09
N TYR A 111 -12.80 11.30 -5.09
CA TYR A 111 -12.81 10.34 -6.18
C TYR A 111 -11.83 9.21 -5.85
N ILE A 112 -12.32 7.99 -5.76
CA ILE A 112 -11.54 6.87 -5.26
C ILE A 112 -11.62 5.64 -6.15
N CYS A 113 -10.57 4.82 -6.11
CA CYS A 113 -10.59 3.41 -6.48
C CYS A 113 -9.83 2.60 -5.41
N SER A 114 -9.91 1.29 -5.45
CA SER A 114 -9.11 0.46 -4.56
C SER A 114 -8.60 -0.81 -5.24
N ALA A 115 -7.48 -1.30 -4.73
CA ALA A 115 -6.89 -2.56 -5.15
C ALA A 115 -6.61 -3.46 -3.94
N LYS A 116 -6.57 -4.77 -4.16
CA LYS A 116 -6.13 -5.75 -3.17
C LYS A 116 -4.69 -6.15 -3.39
N ASP A 117 -3.88 -6.08 -2.34
CA ASP A 117 -2.55 -6.67 -2.36
C ASP A 117 -2.62 -8.20 -2.45
N PRO A 118 -1.50 -8.90 -2.73
CA PRO A 118 -1.49 -10.38 -2.85
C PRO A 118 -1.94 -11.14 -1.60
N ASP A 119 -1.94 -10.51 -0.43
CA ASP A 119 -2.43 -11.07 0.82
C ASP A 119 -3.87 -10.65 1.15
N GLY A 120 -4.51 -9.84 0.29
CA GLY A 120 -5.91 -9.44 0.40
C GLY A 120 -6.15 -8.14 1.16
N ASN A 121 -5.11 -7.38 1.50
CA ASN A 121 -5.27 -6.07 2.14
C ASN A 121 -5.69 -5.01 1.12
N ILE A 122 -6.54 -4.08 1.56
CA ILE A 122 -7.05 -3.00 0.70
C ILE A 122 -6.10 -1.81 0.71
N ILE A 123 -5.81 -1.32 -0.49
CA ILE A 123 -5.13 -0.04 -0.72
C ILE A 123 -6.13 0.85 -1.48
N GLU A 124 -6.46 1.99 -0.88
CA GLU A 124 -7.31 3.01 -1.49
C GLU A 124 -6.44 4.07 -2.18
N PHE A 125 -6.81 4.43 -3.39
CA PHE A 125 -6.23 5.54 -4.12
C PHE A 125 -7.32 6.60 -4.30
N SER A 126 -7.02 7.84 -3.93
CA SER A 126 -8.01 8.91 -3.89
C SER A 126 -7.51 10.19 -4.53
N TRP A 127 -8.46 11.02 -4.93
CA TRP A 127 -8.22 12.41 -5.32
C TRP A 127 -9.24 13.30 -4.65
N ASN A 128 -8.78 14.46 -4.19
CA ASN A 128 -9.61 15.48 -3.54
C ASN A 128 -10.25 15.06 -2.20
N GLN A 129 -9.62 14.16 -1.46
CA GLN A 129 -9.90 13.93 -0.04
C GLN A 129 -9.45 15.11 0.84
N LYS A 130 -8.64 16.02 0.26
CA LYS A 130 -8.05 17.20 0.91
C LYS A 130 -7.01 16.87 1.97
N VAL A 131 -6.41 15.68 1.92
CA VAL A 131 -5.30 15.30 2.80
C VAL A 131 -4.10 16.21 2.53
N PHE A 132 -3.72 16.44 1.26
CA PHE A 132 -2.64 17.37 0.89
C PHE A 132 -2.88 18.77 1.45
N SER A 133 -4.09 19.31 1.26
CA SER A 133 -4.44 20.65 1.76
C SER A 133 -4.32 20.71 3.27
N LYS A 134 -4.77 19.66 3.96
CA LYS A 134 -4.70 19.59 5.42
C LYS A 134 -3.28 19.45 5.93
N ILE A 135 -2.46 18.65 5.26
CA ILE A 135 -1.03 18.52 5.58
C ILE A 135 -0.30 19.84 5.38
N GLN A 136 -0.58 20.56 4.28
CA GLN A 136 -0.03 21.89 4.03
C GLN A 136 -0.48 22.92 5.08
N GLU A 137 -1.74 22.89 5.50
CA GLU A 137 -2.25 23.75 6.58
C GLU A 137 -1.52 23.49 7.91
N LEU A 138 -1.27 22.23 8.25
CA LEU A 138 -0.69 21.84 9.55
C LEU A 138 0.84 21.96 9.60
N TRP A 139 1.50 21.63 8.49
CA TRP A 139 2.97 21.44 8.47
C TRP A 139 3.67 22.14 7.32
N GLY A 140 2.94 22.77 6.39
CA GLY A 140 3.49 23.39 5.18
C GLY A 140 4.10 24.79 5.38
N SER A 141 4.12 25.32 6.59
CA SER A 141 4.71 26.63 6.92
C SER A 141 6.14 26.53 7.47
N GLY A 142 6.85 25.46 7.12
CA GLY A 142 8.27 25.33 7.39
C GLY A 142 9.08 25.89 6.23
N ASP A 143 9.56 27.14 6.34
CA ASP A 143 10.70 27.65 5.60
C ASP A 143 11.97 26.92 6.06
#